data_2107529b59d4517c6b06df5de307662d
#
_entry.id   2107529b59d4517c6b06df5de307662d
#
_cell.length_a   1.000
_cell.length_b   1.000
_cell.length_c   1.000
_cell.angle_alpha   90.00
_cell.angle_beta   90.00
_cell.angle_gamma   90.00
#
_symmetry.space_group_name_H-M   'P 1'
#
loop_
_entity.id
_entity.type
_entity.pdbx_description
1 polymer ?
#
loop_
_entity_poly.entity_id
_entity_poly.type
_entity_poly.pdbx_seq_one_letter_code
_entity_poly.pdbx_strand_id
1 'polypeptide(L)'
;MPTRARFTPFATLALSCALLAACVASPDGAGQLSAGQALSQRSNQGLVEATVSLVRPEITRGPNDFSITLSATHGSSTPVLTSVEASMAAHGHHASAASIVGDGQTFRAVSLDLVMSGVWQVALGVELDDSSDLVEFALDVP
;
A
#
# COMPACT_ATOMS: atom_id res chain seq x y z
N MET A 1 75.54 -24.91 11.97
CA MET A 1 74.23 -24.78 12.65
C MET A 1 73.29 -24.14 11.66
N PRO A 2 72.32 -24.82 11.12
CA PRO A 2 71.36 -24.20 10.16
C PRO A 2 70.12 -23.67 10.86
N THR A 3 69.77 -22.45 10.56
CA THR A 3 68.62 -21.72 11.04
C THR A 3 67.35 -22.19 10.36
N ARG A 4 66.34 -22.63 11.15
CA ARG A 4 65.03 -23.05 10.64
C ARG A 4 64.18 -21.85 10.31
N ALA A 5 63.77 -21.73 9.04
CA ALA A 5 62.75 -20.83 8.58
C ALA A 5 61.37 -21.33 9.00
N ARG A 6 60.58 -20.48 9.67
CA ARG A 6 59.17 -20.76 10.02
C ARG A 6 58.28 -20.23 8.87
N PHE A 7 57.59 -21.17 8.22
CA PHE A 7 56.52 -20.87 7.30
C PHE A 7 55.24 -20.53 8.09
N THR A 8 54.69 -19.34 7.90
CA THR A 8 53.36 -18.96 8.34
C THR A 8 52.36 -19.29 7.25
N PRO A 9 51.22 -19.99 7.54
CA PRO A 9 50.18 -20.21 6.54
C PRO A 9 49.35 -18.97 6.34
N PHE A 10 49.19 -18.55 5.09
CA PHE A 10 48.25 -17.53 4.65
C PHE A 10 46.83 -18.03 4.85
N ALA A 11 46.07 -17.37 5.71
CA ALA A 11 44.62 -17.55 5.85
C ALA A 11 43.91 -16.93 4.66
N THR A 12 43.32 -17.77 3.82
CA THR A 12 42.45 -17.34 2.71
C THR A 12 41.13 -16.85 3.27
N LEU A 13 40.91 -15.54 3.23
CA LEU A 13 39.66 -14.90 3.61
C LEU A 13 38.67 -15.13 2.46
N ALA A 14 37.71 -16.03 2.63
CA ALA A 14 36.60 -16.21 1.70
C ALA A 14 35.61 -15.06 1.88
N LEU A 15 35.58 -14.15 0.90
CA LEU A 15 34.65 -13.04 0.80
C LEU A 15 33.29 -13.59 0.33
N SER A 16 32.39 -13.89 1.27
CA SER A 16 31.00 -14.24 0.97
C SER A 16 30.26 -13.01 0.49
N CYS A 17 30.05 -12.88 -0.82
CA CYS A 17 29.09 -11.95 -1.41
C CYS A 17 27.68 -12.39 -1.02
N ALA A 18 27.10 -11.81 0.04
CA ALA A 18 25.67 -11.86 0.28
C ALA A 18 24.98 -10.98 -0.78
N LEU A 19 24.30 -11.62 -1.74
CA LEU A 19 23.34 -10.95 -2.61
C LEU A 19 22.18 -10.47 -1.72
N LEU A 20 22.23 -9.22 -1.31
CA LEU A 20 21.08 -8.49 -0.83
C LEU A 20 20.15 -8.30 -2.03
N ALA A 21 19.11 -9.11 -2.11
CA ALA A 21 17.94 -8.79 -2.93
C ALA A 21 17.38 -7.46 -2.40
N ALA A 22 17.73 -6.38 -3.05
CA ALA A 22 17.11 -5.09 -2.82
C ALA A 22 15.66 -5.24 -3.25
N CYS A 23 14.74 -5.41 -2.29
CA CYS A 23 13.35 -5.07 -2.49
C CYS A 23 13.36 -3.60 -2.93
N VAL A 24 13.07 -3.35 -4.19
CA VAL A 24 12.79 -2.01 -4.70
C VAL A 24 11.49 -1.60 -4.01
N ALA A 25 11.60 -0.93 -2.88
CA ALA A 25 10.49 -0.23 -2.28
C ALA A 25 10.08 0.85 -3.29
N SER A 26 8.80 0.87 -3.66
CA SER A 26 8.22 1.98 -4.41
C SER A 26 8.60 3.29 -3.71
N PRO A 27 9.00 4.35 -4.44
CA PRO A 27 9.60 5.54 -3.85
C PRO A 27 8.70 6.30 -2.86
N ASP A 28 7.42 5.94 -2.73
CA ASP A 28 6.46 6.67 -1.89
C ASP A 28 5.81 5.83 -0.76
N GLY A 29 6.29 4.63 -0.49
CA GLY A 29 5.76 3.83 0.64
C GLY A 29 4.32 3.30 0.47
N ALA A 30 3.67 3.58 -0.66
CA ALA A 30 2.32 3.09 -0.95
C ALA A 30 2.35 1.58 -1.23
N GLY A 31 1.52 0.82 -0.51
CA GLY A 31 1.32 -0.60 -0.77
C GLY A 31 0.60 -0.83 -2.10
N GLN A 32 0.66 -2.04 -2.63
CA GLN A 32 -0.09 -2.43 -3.83
C GLN A 32 -1.19 -3.43 -3.45
N LEU A 33 -2.43 -3.09 -3.79
CA LEU A 33 -3.55 -4.00 -3.62
C LEU A 33 -3.61 -4.98 -4.81
N SER A 34 -3.61 -6.26 -4.50
CA SER A 34 -3.71 -7.34 -5.47
C SER A 34 -5.07 -8.03 -5.41
N ALA A 35 -5.48 -8.62 -6.54
CA ALA A 35 -6.72 -9.37 -6.65
C ALA A 35 -6.80 -10.49 -5.60
N GLY A 36 -7.94 -10.60 -4.90
CA GLY A 36 -8.18 -11.60 -3.88
C GLY A 36 -7.40 -11.44 -2.57
N GLN A 37 -6.70 -10.32 -2.39
CA GLN A 37 -5.94 -10.02 -1.17
C GLN A 37 -6.51 -8.79 -0.44
N ALA A 38 -6.21 -8.69 0.85
CA ALA A 38 -6.39 -7.48 1.63
C ALA A 38 -5.05 -6.78 1.80
N LEU A 39 -5.06 -5.46 1.74
CA LEU A 39 -3.91 -4.61 1.99
C LEU A 39 -4.16 -3.79 3.25
N SER A 40 -3.22 -3.82 4.20
CA SER A 40 -3.22 -2.89 5.33
C SER A 40 -2.20 -1.79 5.07
N GLN A 41 -2.66 -0.55 5.14
CA GLN A 41 -1.86 0.64 4.87
C GLN A 41 -2.14 1.71 5.91
N ARG A 42 -1.09 2.38 6.38
CA ARG A 42 -1.22 3.55 7.25
C ARG A 42 -1.42 4.82 6.44
N SER A 43 -2.17 5.74 7.02
CA SER A 43 -2.32 7.10 6.50
C SER A 43 -0.99 7.87 6.56
N ASN A 44 -0.88 8.91 5.73
CA ASN A 44 0.36 9.66 5.53
C ASN A 44 0.91 10.30 6.81
N GLN A 45 0.02 10.76 7.70
CA GLN A 45 0.39 11.29 9.02
C GLN A 45 0.40 10.21 10.11
N GLY A 46 0.03 8.97 9.77
CA GLY A 46 0.03 7.85 10.70
C GLY A 46 -1.13 7.84 11.69
N LEU A 47 -2.19 8.62 11.46
CA LEU A 47 -3.34 8.71 12.37
C LEU A 47 -4.26 7.50 12.29
N VAL A 48 -4.39 6.93 11.09
CA VAL A 48 -5.34 5.86 10.78
C VAL A 48 -4.61 4.70 10.09
N GLU A 49 -5.03 3.48 10.36
CA GLU A 49 -4.70 2.30 9.58
C GLU A 49 -5.95 1.84 8.83
N ALA A 50 -5.83 1.66 7.53
CA ALA A 50 -6.88 1.15 6.67
C ALA A 50 -6.55 -0.26 6.20
N THR A 51 -7.50 -1.19 6.32
CA THR A 51 -7.46 -2.48 5.64
C THR A 51 -8.44 -2.44 4.49
N VAL A 52 -7.93 -2.61 3.28
CA VAL A 52 -8.68 -2.50 2.02
C VAL A 52 -8.69 -3.83 1.31
N SER A 53 -9.84 -4.24 0.81
CA SER A 53 -10.00 -5.39 -0.08
C SER A 53 -11.05 -5.11 -1.14
N LEU A 54 -10.99 -5.86 -2.25
CA LEU A 54 -12.04 -5.85 -3.26
C LEU A 54 -13.24 -6.67 -2.77
N VAL A 55 -14.46 -6.20 -3.03
CA VAL A 55 -15.68 -6.96 -2.74
C VAL A 55 -15.79 -8.18 -3.66
N ARG A 56 -15.38 -8.03 -4.93
CA ARG A 56 -15.13 -9.15 -5.85
C ARG A 56 -13.64 -9.43 -5.88
N PRO A 57 -13.21 -10.69 -5.96
CA PRO A 57 -11.79 -11.02 -5.90
C PRO A 57 -10.98 -10.54 -7.13
N GLU A 58 -11.65 -10.10 -8.18
CA GLU A 58 -11.03 -9.69 -9.43
C GLU A 58 -11.05 -8.17 -9.58
N ILE A 59 -9.93 -7.62 -10.08
CA ILE A 59 -9.82 -6.24 -10.52
C ILE A 59 -10.22 -6.19 -11.99
N THR A 60 -11.13 -5.30 -12.35
CA THR A 60 -11.61 -5.17 -13.73
C THR A 60 -11.60 -3.71 -14.18
N ARG A 61 -11.52 -3.49 -15.49
CA ARG A 61 -11.85 -2.18 -16.06
C ARG A 61 -13.33 -1.89 -15.84
N GLY A 62 -13.64 -0.64 -15.51
CA GLY A 62 -14.99 -0.23 -15.13
C GLY A 62 -15.19 -0.18 -13.62
N PRO A 63 -16.43 -0.34 -13.15
CA PRO A 63 -16.77 -0.14 -11.75
C PRO A 63 -16.24 -1.27 -10.85
N ASN A 64 -15.49 -0.90 -9.82
CA ASN A 64 -14.99 -1.76 -8.77
C ASN A 64 -15.54 -1.32 -7.42
N ASP A 65 -15.85 -2.27 -6.55
CA ASP A 65 -16.31 -2.03 -5.19
C ASP A 65 -15.23 -2.46 -4.19
N PHE A 66 -15.01 -1.65 -3.17
CA PHE A 66 -14.03 -1.91 -2.12
C PHE A 66 -14.70 -2.04 -0.77
N SER A 67 -14.20 -2.99 0.03
CA SER A 67 -14.47 -3.06 1.47
C SER A 67 -13.28 -2.44 2.20
N ILE A 68 -13.56 -1.50 3.09
CA ILE A 68 -12.57 -0.69 3.78
C ILE A 68 -12.87 -0.75 5.28
N THR A 69 -11.89 -1.18 6.07
CA THR A 69 -11.98 -1.13 7.53
C THR A 69 -10.94 -0.12 8.03
N LEU A 70 -11.37 0.83 8.85
CA LEU A 70 -10.53 1.87 9.43
C LEU A 70 -10.34 1.64 10.92
N SER A 71 -9.14 1.88 11.40
CA SER A 71 -8.83 1.92 12.84
C SER A 71 -7.90 3.08 13.17
N ALA A 72 -8.14 3.75 14.29
CA ALA A 72 -7.19 4.74 14.80
C ALA A 72 -5.91 4.04 15.26
N THR A 73 -4.75 4.59 14.95
CA THR A 73 -3.47 4.04 15.41
C THR A 73 -3.22 4.32 16.88
N HIS A 74 -3.84 5.36 17.40
CA HIS A 74 -3.77 5.76 18.81
C HIS A 74 -5.13 6.24 19.30
N GLY A 75 -5.40 6.03 20.58
CA GLY A 75 -6.66 6.49 21.19
C GLY A 75 -7.84 5.56 20.94
N SER A 76 -9.05 6.07 21.17
CA SER A 76 -10.32 5.34 21.05
C SER A 76 -11.31 6.02 20.08
N SER A 77 -10.87 7.04 19.37
CA SER A 77 -11.69 7.74 18.39
C SER A 77 -11.98 6.85 17.19
N THR A 78 -13.15 7.01 16.59
CA THR A 78 -13.57 6.26 15.41
C THR A 78 -13.27 7.06 14.16
N PRO A 79 -12.42 6.57 13.25
CA PRO A 79 -12.15 7.25 11.99
C PRO A 79 -13.38 7.22 11.07
N VAL A 80 -13.50 8.25 10.23
CA VAL A 80 -14.54 8.36 9.20
C VAL A 80 -13.90 8.37 7.83
N LEU A 81 -14.46 7.59 6.89
CA LEU A 81 -14.09 7.63 5.48
C LEU A 81 -14.87 8.74 4.78
N THR A 82 -14.17 9.73 4.23
CA THR A 82 -14.79 10.91 3.61
C THR A 82 -14.78 10.88 2.09
N SER A 83 -13.75 10.28 1.49
CA SER A 83 -13.67 10.13 0.03
C SER A 83 -12.91 8.86 -0.37
N VAL A 84 -13.18 8.37 -1.58
CA VAL A 84 -12.40 7.34 -2.27
C VAL A 84 -12.20 7.81 -3.70
N GLU A 85 -10.97 8.09 -4.05
CA GLU A 85 -10.58 8.65 -5.34
C GLU A 85 -9.46 7.82 -5.94
N ALA A 86 -9.39 7.79 -7.27
CA ALA A 86 -8.30 7.16 -7.99
C ALA A 86 -7.78 8.07 -9.09
N SER A 87 -6.49 8.02 -9.35
CA SER A 87 -5.86 8.76 -10.42
C SER A 87 -4.85 7.90 -11.17
N MET A 88 -4.73 8.14 -12.46
CA MET A 88 -3.70 7.60 -13.32
C MET A 88 -2.87 8.75 -13.86
N ALA A 89 -1.79 9.09 -13.17
CA ALA A 89 -0.97 10.26 -13.47
C ALA A 89 -0.42 10.27 -14.90
N ALA A 90 -0.06 9.10 -15.43
CA ALA A 90 0.48 8.96 -16.79
C ALA A 90 -0.48 9.43 -17.88
N HIS A 91 -1.78 9.44 -17.62
CA HIS A 91 -2.83 9.77 -18.60
C HIS A 91 -3.79 10.88 -18.15
N GLY A 92 -3.58 11.44 -16.94
CA GLY A 92 -4.42 12.49 -16.38
C GLY A 92 -5.87 12.06 -16.09
N HIS A 93 -6.12 10.75 -15.94
CA HIS A 93 -7.45 10.25 -15.59
C HIS A 93 -7.69 10.30 -14.09
N HIS A 94 -8.92 10.66 -13.72
CA HIS A 94 -9.40 10.66 -12.34
C HIS A 94 -10.73 9.93 -12.27
N ALA A 95 -10.96 9.24 -11.18
CA ALA A 95 -12.21 8.58 -10.85
C ALA A 95 -12.51 8.80 -9.36
N SER A 96 -13.79 8.86 -9.02
CA SER A 96 -14.25 8.88 -7.64
C SER A 96 -15.28 7.78 -7.43
N ALA A 97 -15.34 7.20 -6.23
CA ALA A 97 -16.41 6.27 -5.91
C ALA A 97 -17.76 6.96 -6.03
N ALA A 98 -18.75 6.27 -6.63
CA ALA A 98 -20.09 6.81 -6.80
C ALA A 98 -20.80 7.02 -5.45
N SER A 99 -20.49 6.19 -4.47
CA SER A 99 -20.99 6.34 -3.09
C SER A 99 -20.09 5.62 -2.08
N ILE A 100 -20.15 6.11 -0.84
CA ILE A 100 -19.57 5.47 0.32
C ILE A 100 -20.73 5.06 1.24
N VAL A 101 -20.79 3.78 1.61
CA VAL A 101 -21.83 3.22 2.46
C VAL A 101 -21.16 2.53 3.64
N GLY A 102 -21.65 2.77 4.83
CA GLY A 102 -21.14 2.16 6.06
C GLY A 102 -21.10 3.17 7.20
N ASP A 103 -20.78 2.66 8.36
CA ASP A 103 -20.65 3.44 9.60
C ASP A 103 -19.60 2.81 10.52
N GLY A 104 -19.22 3.56 11.55
CA GLY A 104 -18.23 3.10 12.50
C GLY A 104 -16.88 2.84 11.85
N GLN A 105 -16.45 1.58 11.82
CA GLN A 105 -15.12 1.20 11.35
C GLN A 105 -15.12 0.55 9.95
N THR A 106 -16.29 0.16 9.42
CA THR A 106 -16.37 -0.58 8.16
C THR A 106 -17.19 0.17 7.13
N PHE A 107 -16.59 0.37 5.97
CA PHE A 107 -17.16 1.10 4.85
C PHE A 107 -17.10 0.27 3.56
N ARG A 108 -17.99 0.58 2.64
CA ARG A 108 -17.95 0.09 1.28
C ARG A 108 -17.93 1.28 0.33
N ALA A 109 -16.89 1.37 -0.48
CA ALA A 109 -16.85 2.28 -1.61
C ALA A 109 -17.45 1.56 -2.82
N VAL A 110 -18.46 2.18 -3.43
CA VAL A 110 -19.24 1.57 -4.50
C VAL A 110 -18.92 2.25 -5.82
N SER A 111 -18.70 1.44 -6.85
CA SER A 111 -18.51 1.90 -8.23
C SER A 111 -17.38 2.91 -8.41
N LEU A 112 -16.17 2.58 -7.94
CA LEU A 112 -14.97 3.29 -8.39
C LEU A 112 -14.67 2.87 -9.82
N ASP A 113 -14.89 3.77 -10.77
CA ASP A 113 -14.85 3.46 -12.21
C ASP A 113 -13.44 3.59 -12.79
N LEU A 114 -12.74 2.47 -12.92
CA LEU A 114 -11.36 2.39 -13.42
C LEU A 114 -11.37 2.07 -14.92
N VAL A 115 -11.55 3.10 -15.74
CA VAL A 115 -11.86 2.97 -17.17
C VAL A 115 -10.74 2.43 -18.05
N MET A 116 -9.49 2.42 -17.56
CA MET A 116 -8.31 2.01 -18.32
C MET A 116 -7.49 0.98 -17.58
N SER A 117 -6.80 0.13 -18.35
CA SER A 117 -5.76 -0.76 -17.79
C SER A 117 -4.50 0.02 -17.40
N GLY A 118 -3.78 -0.51 -16.43
CA GLY A 118 -2.54 0.05 -15.89
C GLY A 118 -2.63 0.41 -14.41
N VAL A 119 -1.60 1.06 -13.91
CA VAL A 119 -1.47 1.37 -12.49
C VAL A 119 -2.24 2.64 -12.14
N TRP A 120 -3.20 2.49 -11.23
CA TRP A 120 -3.95 3.56 -10.60
C TRP A 120 -3.45 3.81 -9.18
N GLN A 121 -3.32 5.07 -8.80
CA GLN A 121 -3.12 5.48 -7.42
C GLN A 121 -4.49 5.74 -6.80
N VAL A 122 -4.80 5.04 -5.72
CA VAL A 122 -6.06 5.20 -4.97
C VAL A 122 -5.78 5.93 -3.68
N ALA A 123 -6.56 6.95 -3.39
CA ALA A 123 -6.51 7.74 -2.19
C ALA A 123 -7.83 7.64 -1.41
N LEU A 124 -7.73 7.29 -0.14
CA LEU A 124 -8.85 7.31 0.81
C LEU A 124 -8.70 8.57 1.67
N GLY A 125 -9.64 9.48 1.58
CA GLY A 125 -9.75 10.59 2.52
C GLY A 125 -10.32 10.07 3.84
N VAL A 126 -9.63 10.32 4.93
CA VAL A 126 -10.05 9.88 6.27
C VAL A 126 -10.01 11.05 7.24
N GLU A 127 -10.94 11.05 8.17
CA GLU A 127 -10.98 12.02 9.27
C GLU A 127 -10.94 11.26 10.61
N LEU A 128 -10.15 11.79 11.54
CA LEU A 128 -10.09 11.33 12.92
C LEU A 128 -10.14 12.57 13.84
N ASP A 129 -11.20 12.67 14.62
CA ASP A 129 -11.53 13.87 15.37
C ASP A 129 -11.62 15.10 14.42
N ASP A 130 -10.79 16.13 14.63
CA ASP A 130 -10.74 17.34 13.79
C ASP A 130 -9.57 17.30 12.79
N SER A 131 -8.96 16.13 12.57
CA SER A 131 -7.79 15.98 11.71
C SER A 131 -8.12 15.16 10.47
N SER A 132 -7.75 15.68 9.29
CA SER A 132 -7.87 14.98 8.01
C SER A 132 -6.54 14.35 7.64
N ASP A 133 -6.59 13.15 7.05
CA ASP A 133 -5.42 12.42 6.58
C ASP A 133 -5.76 11.63 5.31
N LEU A 134 -4.75 11.08 4.64
CA LEU A 134 -4.90 10.28 3.42
C LEU A 134 -4.25 8.92 3.59
N VAL A 135 -4.92 7.87 3.12
CA VAL A 135 -4.36 6.55 2.93
C VAL A 135 -4.21 6.29 1.44
N GLU A 136 -3.00 6.02 0.97
CA GLU A 136 -2.71 5.86 -0.45
C GLU A 136 -2.18 4.46 -0.75
N PHE A 137 -2.64 3.88 -1.87
CA PHE A 137 -2.15 2.60 -2.35
C PHE A 137 -2.26 2.52 -3.88
N ALA A 138 -1.50 1.61 -4.48
CA ALA A 138 -1.54 1.34 -5.90
C ALA A 138 -2.47 0.16 -6.22
N LEU A 139 -3.10 0.20 -7.40
CA LEU A 139 -3.94 -0.84 -7.94
C LEU A 139 -3.60 -1.04 -9.41
N ASP A 140 -3.26 -2.27 -9.82
CA ASP A 140 -2.99 -2.59 -11.23
C ASP A 140 -4.23 -3.20 -11.88
N VAL A 141 -4.76 -2.49 -12.86
CA VAL A 141 -5.96 -2.88 -13.62
C VAL A 141 -5.53 -3.56 -14.92
N PRO A 142 -5.93 -4.81 -15.18
CA PRO A 142 -5.52 -5.60 -16.34
C PRO A 142 -6.08 -5.10 -17.68
#